data_a78fbad3097da0da2a6b736ac18900ee
#
_entry.id   a78fbad3097da0da2a6b736ac18900ee
#
_cell.length_a   1.000
_cell.length_b   1.000
_cell.length_c   1.000
_cell.angle_alpha   90.00
_cell.angle_beta   90.00
_cell.angle_gamma   90.00
#
_symmetry.space_group_name_H-M   'P 1'
#
loop_
_entity.id
_entity.type
_entity.pdbx_description
1 polymer ?
#
loop_
_entity_poly.entity_id
_entity_poly.type
_entity_poly.pdbx_seq_one_letter_code
_entity_poly.pdbx_strand_id
1 'polypeptide(L)'
;MKNMLFIMNPKAGRTTLKNSLVDVLEVFCNNDYAVRTYLTKSADDAERIVQEEGANYDVIVCAGGDGTLDNTVTGYMKSGIRVPLGYIPCGSTNDFARSMDIPRETVEAAEMIVKAEPFSIDIGSLNDKNFVYVAAFGMFSDTSYATPQNMKNIFGHAAYVLQGIKSLANVPSYKMKVTIDGDEQEGEFIFGMVSNSVSVGGFKSITRKGVEFDDGLFEGVLIRTMKTPADLERVVRALLTGDVNERSMVSFRAHRVKFDAEDPVAWTCDGEFGGEYKETKIHIHRRAIDLLVVQESEQDEVIE
;
A
#
# COMPACT_ATOMS: atom_id res chain seq x y z
N MET A 1 8.22 -26.90 18.47
CA MET A 1 7.69 -26.82 17.11
C MET A 1 6.50 -25.87 17.13
N LYS A 2 6.53 -24.78 16.37
CA LYS A 2 5.47 -23.77 16.25
C LYS A 2 4.48 -24.19 15.15
N ASN A 3 3.19 -23.90 15.34
CA ASN A 3 2.17 -24.17 14.32
C ASN A 3 2.06 -22.97 13.36
N MET A 4 2.20 -23.23 12.07
CA MET A 4 2.11 -22.23 11.01
C MET A 4 0.91 -22.48 10.11
N LEU A 5 0.09 -21.44 9.87
CA LEU A 5 -0.89 -21.41 8.80
C LEU A 5 -0.27 -20.76 7.55
N PHE A 6 -0.07 -21.54 6.51
CA PHE A 6 0.49 -21.07 5.25
C PHE A 6 -0.62 -20.91 4.20
N ILE A 7 -1.07 -19.65 4.00
CA ILE A 7 -2.12 -19.29 3.05
C ILE A 7 -1.48 -18.99 1.70
N MET A 8 -1.91 -19.66 0.66
CA MET A 8 -1.35 -19.54 -0.68
C MET A 8 -2.42 -19.23 -1.73
N ASN A 9 -2.16 -18.22 -2.56
CA ASN A 9 -2.98 -17.96 -3.74
C ASN A 9 -2.38 -18.67 -4.98
N PRO A 10 -2.99 -19.78 -5.45
CA PRO A 10 -2.44 -20.56 -6.55
C PRO A 10 -2.47 -19.85 -7.91
N LYS A 11 -3.17 -18.70 -8.00
CA LYS A 11 -3.26 -17.88 -9.21
C LYS A 11 -2.22 -16.77 -9.25
N ALA A 12 -1.65 -16.38 -8.10
CA ALA A 12 -0.60 -15.39 -8.03
C ALA A 12 0.72 -16.00 -8.53
N GLY A 13 1.44 -15.23 -9.38
CA GLY A 13 2.77 -15.62 -9.85
C GLY A 13 2.84 -17.03 -10.42
N ARG A 14 2.07 -17.30 -11.46
CA ARG A 14 1.72 -18.67 -12.00
C ARG A 14 2.83 -19.72 -12.05
N THR A 15 4.10 -19.35 -11.91
CA THR A 15 5.25 -20.27 -12.00
C THR A 15 6.16 -20.23 -10.77
N THR A 16 6.40 -19.08 -10.15
CA THR A 16 7.44 -18.90 -9.13
C THR A 16 7.18 -19.74 -7.87
N LEU A 17 6.06 -19.51 -7.20
CA LEU A 17 5.75 -20.25 -5.96
C LEU A 17 5.56 -21.77 -6.19
N LYS A 18 4.97 -22.15 -7.33
CA LYS A 18 4.78 -23.59 -7.64
C LYS A 18 6.11 -24.34 -7.79
N ASN A 19 7.09 -23.69 -8.37
CA ASN A 19 8.41 -24.31 -8.61
C ASN A 19 9.25 -24.38 -7.33
N SER A 20 9.08 -23.45 -6.40
CA SER A 20 9.85 -23.35 -5.16
C SER A 20 9.07 -23.77 -3.90
N LEU A 21 7.85 -24.31 -4.05
CA LEU A 21 7.01 -24.62 -2.91
C LEU A 21 7.66 -25.63 -1.95
N VAL A 22 8.33 -26.65 -2.48
CA VAL A 22 9.01 -27.64 -1.65
C VAL A 22 10.15 -26.99 -0.89
N ASP A 23 10.95 -26.15 -1.55
CA ASP A 23 12.08 -25.45 -0.94
C ASP A 23 11.62 -24.50 0.16
N VAL A 24 10.52 -23.76 -0.07
CA VAL A 24 9.89 -22.89 0.95
C VAL A 24 9.41 -23.69 2.16
N LEU A 25 8.74 -24.83 1.93
CA LEU A 25 8.29 -25.71 3.03
C LEU A 25 9.49 -26.32 3.77
N GLU A 26 10.57 -26.66 3.07
CA GLU A 26 11.80 -27.15 3.68
C GLU A 26 12.43 -26.10 4.61
N VAL A 27 12.48 -24.82 4.21
CA VAL A 27 12.90 -23.72 5.09
C VAL A 27 12.09 -23.70 6.38
N PHE A 28 10.75 -23.75 6.29
CA PHE A 28 9.91 -23.71 7.48
C PHE A 28 10.08 -24.96 8.36
N CYS A 29 10.08 -26.15 7.78
CA CYS A 29 10.22 -27.41 8.52
C CYS A 29 11.59 -27.50 9.22
N ASN A 30 12.68 -27.06 8.57
CA ASN A 30 14.03 -27.05 9.15
C ASN A 30 14.18 -26.02 10.27
N ASN A 31 13.24 -25.07 10.42
CA ASN A 31 13.17 -24.10 11.50
C ASN A 31 12.07 -24.37 12.52
N ASP A 32 11.73 -25.66 12.73
CA ASP A 32 10.78 -26.14 13.75
C ASP A 32 9.32 -25.67 13.60
N TYR A 33 8.86 -25.40 12.35
CA TYR A 33 7.46 -25.14 12.10
C TYR A 33 6.69 -26.39 11.62
N ALA A 34 5.51 -26.62 12.20
CA ALA A 34 4.50 -27.53 11.67
C ALA A 34 3.59 -26.73 10.73
N VAL A 35 3.71 -26.98 9.43
CA VAL A 35 3.04 -26.15 8.42
C VAL A 35 1.72 -26.78 7.98
N ARG A 36 0.60 -26.06 8.20
CA ARG A 36 -0.67 -26.33 7.56
C ARG A 36 -0.84 -25.41 6.36
N THR A 37 -0.92 -25.97 5.18
CA THR A 37 -1.12 -25.23 3.94
C THR A 37 -2.60 -25.04 3.63
N TYR A 38 -2.98 -23.84 3.21
CA TYR A 38 -4.32 -23.49 2.75
C TYR A 38 -4.26 -22.82 1.37
N LEU A 39 -4.91 -23.42 0.37
CA LEU A 39 -5.01 -22.88 -0.98
C LEU A 39 -6.30 -22.06 -1.13
N THR A 40 -6.17 -20.77 -1.43
CA THR A 40 -7.35 -19.94 -1.68
C THR A 40 -8.04 -20.31 -2.99
N LYS A 41 -9.37 -20.31 -2.98
CA LYS A 41 -10.22 -20.61 -4.14
C LYS A 41 -10.92 -19.36 -4.67
N SER A 42 -11.15 -18.37 -3.79
CA SER A 42 -11.76 -17.08 -4.07
C SER A 42 -10.92 -15.95 -3.46
N ALA A 43 -11.25 -14.71 -3.78
CA ALA A 43 -10.60 -13.54 -3.20
C ALA A 43 -10.76 -13.52 -1.66
N ASP A 44 -11.97 -13.76 -1.15
CA ASP A 44 -12.31 -13.64 0.28
C ASP A 44 -11.83 -14.81 1.14
N ASP A 45 -11.24 -15.85 0.55
CA ASP A 45 -10.83 -17.05 1.30
C ASP A 45 -9.71 -16.74 2.29
N ALA A 46 -8.78 -15.85 1.95
CA ALA A 46 -7.69 -15.47 2.86
C ALA A 46 -8.24 -14.73 4.09
N GLU A 47 -9.16 -13.81 3.89
CA GLU A 47 -9.86 -13.12 4.99
C GLU A 47 -10.58 -14.12 5.89
N ARG A 48 -11.40 -15.00 5.28
CA ARG A 48 -12.22 -15.97 6.00
C ARG A 48 -11.38 -16.93 6.83
N ILE A 49 -10.34 -17.53 6.27
CA ILE A 49 -9.52 -18.53 6.99
C ILE A 49 -8.76 -17.88 8.17
N VAL A 50 -8.34 -16.64 8.04
CA VAL A 50 -7.73 -15.90 9.14
C VAL A 50 -8.72 -15.67 10.27
N GLN A 51 -9.96 -15.29 9.97
CA GLN A 51 -11.01 -15.08 10.97
C GLN A 51 -11.42 -16.37 11.66
N GLU A 52 -11.57 -17.46 10.91
CA GLU A 52 -12.05 -18.74 11.44
C GLU A 52 -10.98 -19.48 12.24
N GLU A 53 -9.74 -19.45 11.81
CA GLU A 53 -8.71 -20.34 12.34
C GLU A 53 -7.42 -19.63 12.77
N GLY A 54 -7.21 -18.38 12.40
CA GLY A 54 -5.93 -17.69 12.61
C GLY A 54 -5.41 -17.72 14.05
N ALA A 55 -6.31 -17.61 15.03
CA ALA A 55 -5.96 -17.64 16.46
C ALA A 55 -5.41 -19.02 16.94
N ASN A 56 -5.51 -20.08 16.14
CA ASN A 56 -5.03 -21.41 16.50
C ASN A 56 -3.57 -21.65 16.12
N TYR A 57 -2.90 -20.65 15.52
CA TYR A 57 -1.53 -20.75 15.02
C TYR A 57 -0.60 -19.78 15.73
N ASP A 58 0.69 -20.14 15.78
CA ASP A 58 1.74 -19.29 16.32
C ASP A 58 2.24 -18.28 15.30
N VAL A 59 2.07 -18.58 14.00
CA VAL A 59 2.47 -17.74 12.87
C VAL A 59 1.51 -17.96 11.69
N ILE A 60 1.16 -16.89 10.99
CA ILE A 60 0.47 -16.97 9.70
C ILE A 60 1.43 -16.48 8.62
N VAL A 61 1.55 -17.20 7.52
CA VAL A 61 2.31 -16.77 6.35
C VAL A 61 1.35 -16.68 5.16
N CYS A 62 1.38 -15.53 4.47
CA CYS A 62 0.60 -15.28 3.26
C CYS A 62 1.53 -15.27 2.04
N ALA A 63 1.27 -16.13 1.06
CA ALA A 63 1.96 -16.15 -0.23
C ALA A 63 1.00 -15.77 -1.36
N GLY A 64 1.22 -14.61 -1.97
CA GLY A 64 0.34 -14.05 -2.98
C GLY A 64 0.79 -12.70 -3.50
N GLY A 65 -0.08 -12.03 -4.24
CA GLY A 65 0.10 -10.62 -4.60
C GLY A 65 -0.51 -9.69 -3.55
N ASP A 66 -0.45 -8.37 -3.82
CA ASP A 66 -0.94 -7.32 -2.92
C ASP A 66 -2.40 -7.55 -2.50
N GLY A 67 -3.31 -7.95 -3.42
CA GLY A 67 -4.70 -8.27 -3.06
C GLY A 67 -4.87 -9.49 -2.15
N THR A 68 -3.95 -10.49 -2.18
CA THR A 68 -3.99 -11.61 -1.22
C THR A 68 -3.52 -11.15 0.15
N LEU A 69 -2.53 -10.27 0.20
CA LEU A 69 -2.07 -9.64 1.44
C LEU A 69 -3.18 -8.79 2.05
N ASP A 70 -3.83 -7.93 1.26
CA ASP A 70 -4.92 -7.07 1.70
C ASP A 70 -6.08 -7.86 2.33
N ASN A 71 -6.53 -8.95 1.66
CA ASN A 71 -7.55 -9.84 2.23
C ASN A 71 -7.07 -10.54 3.52
N THR A 72 -5.81 -10.93 3.60
CA THR A 72 -5.23 -11.50 4.84
C THR A 72 -5.27 -10.47 5.96
N VAL A 73 -4.79 -9.25 5.70
CA VAL A 73 -4.79 -8.12 6.64
C VAL A 73 -6.22 -7.76 7.07
N THR A 74 -7.17 -7.74 6.14
CA THR A 74 -8.58 -7.53 6.45
C THR A 74 -9.11 -8.58 7.43
N GLY A 75 -8.70 -9.84 7.28
CA GLY A 75 -9.00 -10.92 8.23
C GLY A 75 -8.46 -10.63 9.63
N TYR A 76 -7.23 -10.15 9.75
CA TYR A 76 -6.64 -9.70 11.02
C TYR A 76 -7.43 -8.56 11.66
N MET A 77 -7.72 -7.52 10.89
CA MET A 77 -8.44 -6.34 11.38
C MET A 77 -9.82 -6.68 11.90
N LYS A 78 -10.55 -7.59 11.22
CA LYS A 78 -11.89 -8.03 11.63
C LYS A 78 -11.89 -8.99 12.82
N SER A 79 -10.89 -9.86 12.93
CA SER A 79 -10.78 -10.81 14.03
C SER A 79 -10.09 -10.26 15.27
N GLY A 80 -9.26 -9.23 15.11
CA GLY A 80 -8.47 -8.65 16.20
C GLY A 80 -7.34 -9.54 16.72
N ILE A 81 -6.94 -10.58 15.95
CA ILE A 81 -5.84 -11.47 16.33
C ILE A 81 -4.48 -10.74 16.26
N ARG A 82 -3.52 -11.20 17.05
CA ARG A 82 -2.16 -10.65 17.13
C ARG A 82 -1.09 -11.70 16.84
N VAL A 83 -1.41 -12.64 15.97
CA VAL A 83 -0.47 -13.65 15.50
C VAL A 83 0.50 -12.98 14.49
N PRO A 84 1.84 -13.17 14.59
CA PRO A 84 2.77 -12.63 13.63
C PRO A 84 2.45 -13.06 12.18
N LEU A 85 2.54 -12.11 11.24
CA LEU A 85 2.28 -12.30 9.82
C LEU A 85 3.58 -12.29 9.01
N GLY A 86 3.87 -13.36 8.28
CA GLY A 86 4.89 -13.37 7.23
C GLY A 86 4.26 -13.14 5.85
N TYR A 87 4.99 -12.47 4.95
CA TYR A 87 4.55 -12.25 3.58
C TYR A 87 5.58 -12.74 2.57
N ILE A 88 5.15 -13.59 1.64
CA ILE A 88 5.93 -14.05 0.48
C ILE A 88 5.31 -13.43 -0.78
N PRO A 89 5.96 -12.43 -1.40
CA PRO A 89 5.43 -11.72 -2.55
C PRO A 89 5.46 -12.57 -3.81
N CYS A 90 4.29 -12.90 -4.35
CA CYS A 90 4.15 -13.70 -5.57
C CYS A 90 3.39 -12.97 -6.68
N GLY A 91 3.02 -11.71 -6.48
CA GLY A 91 2.31 -10.90 -7.46
C GLY A 91 3.23 -10.28 -8.51
N SER A 92 2.63 -9.53 -9.43
CA SER A 92 3.38 -8.83 -10.49
C SER A 92 4.03 -7.55 -9.99
N THR A 93 3.39 -6.82 -9.09
CA THR A 93 3.80 -5.49 -8.62
C THR A 93 4.48 -5.58 -7.25
N ASN A 94 3.79 -6.14 -6.26
CA ASN A 94 4.24 -6.32 -4.88
C ASN A 94 4.78 -5.00 -4.29
N ASP A 95 3.98 -3.94 -4.37
CA ASP A 95 4.41 -2.59 -3.95
C ASP A 95 4.67 -2.53 -2.44
N PHE A 96 3.85 -3.22 -1.65
CA PHE A 96 4.07 -3.33 -0.21
C PHE A 96 5.38 -4.05 0.12
N ALA A 97 5.67 -5.19 -0.53
CA ALA A 97 6.92 -5.91 -0.29
C ALA A 97 8.14 -5.04 -0.61
N ARG A 98 8.06 -4.24 -1.67
CA ARG A 98 9.13 -3.30 -2.04
C ARG A 98 9.32 -2.18 -1.00
N SER A 99 8.24 -1.72 -0.38
CA SER A 99 8.29 -0.68 0.64
C SER A 99 8.85 -1.17 1.97
N MET A 100 8.73 -2.49 2.22
CA MET A 100 9.20 -3.17 3.43
C MET A 100 10.51 -3.95 3.22
N ASP A 101 11.17 -3.76 2.07
CA ASP A 101 12.40 -4.46 1.67
C ASP A 101 12.32 -6.00 1.78
N ILE A 102 11.09 -6.54 1.57
CA ILE A 102 10.86 -7.99 1.56
C ILE A 102 11.43 -8.58 0.26
N PRO A 103 12.24 -9.64 0.34
CA PRO A 103 12.83 -10.29 -0.84
C PRO A 103 11.79 -10.74 -1.85
N ARG A 104 12.09 -10.59 -3.14
CA ARG A 104 11.21 -11.01 -4.24
C ARG A 104 11.25 -12.52 -4.48
N GLU A 105 12.38 -13.13 -4.21
CA GLU A 105 12.55 -14.58 -4.31
C GLU A 105 11.88 -15.26 -3.15
N THR A 106 11.05 -16.25 -3.46
CA THR A 106 10.15 -16.88 -2.48
C THR A 106 10.88 -17.61 -1.36
N VAL A 107 12.03 -18.21 -1.67
CA VAL A 107 12.86 -18.91 -0.67
C VAL A 107 13.55 -17.91 0.24
N GLU A 108 14.11 -16.83 -0.31
CA GLU A 108 14.73 -15.74 0.46
C GLU A 108 13.71 -15.06 1.39
N ALA A 109 12.48 -14.85 0.91
CA ALA A 109 11.39 -14.33 1.74
C ALA A 109 11.02 -15.29 2.89
N ALA A 110 10.99 -16.60 2.61
CA ALA A 110 10.75 -17.61 3.66
C ALA A 110 11.90 -17.63 4.69
N GLU A 111 13.16 -17.54 4.23
CA GLU A 111 14.32 -17.44 5.11
C GLU A 111 14.33 -16.18 5.96
N MET A 112 13.89 -15.06 5.40
CA MET A 112 13.70 -13.82 6.16
C MET A 112 12.66 -14.02 7.27
N ILE A 113 11.49 -14.58 6.95
CA ILE A 113 10.40 -14.80 7.90
C ILE A 113 10.84 -15.63 9.11
N VAL A 114 11.64 -16.68 8.92
CA VAL A 114 12.08 -17.55 10.03
C VAL A 114 13.15 -16.91 10.90
N LYS A 115 13.84 -15.89 10.42
CA LYS A 115 14.90 -15.13 11.12
C LYS A 115 14.38 -13.82 11.72
N ALA A 116 13.23 -13.34 11.27
CA ALA A 116 12.71 -12.03 11.64
C ALA A 116 12.08 -12.02 13.02
N GLU A 117 12.17 -10.87 13.68
CA GLU A 117 11.37 -10.51 14.84
C GLU A 117 10.11 -9.76 14.39
N PRO A 118 8.99 -9.87 15.13
CA PRO A 118 7.78 -9.14 14.79
C PRO A 118 7.98 -7.63 14.88
N PHE A 119 7.68 -6.94 13.80
CA PHE A 119 7.63 -5.48 13.70
C PHE A 119 6.19 -5.02 13.53
N SER A 120 5.69 -4.24 14.49
CA SER A 120 4.30 -3.75 14.45
C SER A 120 4.14 -2.63 13.42
N ILE A 121 3.19 -2.79 12.49
CA ILE A 121 2.89 -1.80 11.47
C ILE A 121 1.48 -1.22 11.61
N ASP A 122 1.35 0.00 11.15
CA ASP A 122 0.09 0.72 11.07
C ASP A 122 -0.71 0.27 9.85
N ILE A 123 -2.04 0.20 9.99
CA ILE A 123 -2.95 -0.14 8.90
C ILE A 123 -3.96 0.99 8.73
N GLY A 124 -4.23 1.34 7.48
CA GLY A 124 -5.24 2.33 7.14
C GLY A 124 -6.64 1.77 7.02
N SER A 125 -7.65 2.62 7.27
CA SER A 125 -9.02 2.35 6.83
C SER A 125 -9.60 3.54 6.09
N LEU A 126 -10.32 3.25 5.01
CA LEU A 126 -11.13 4.16 4.25
C LEU A 126 -12.59 3.75 4.44
N ASN A 127 -13.34 4.53 5.24
CA ASN A 127 -14.65 4.12 5.75
C ASN A 127 -14.56 2.70 6.36
N ASP A 128 -15.27 1.74 5.77
CA ASP A 128 -15.31 0.35 6.25
C ASP A 128 -14.29 -0.59 5.58
N LYS A 129 -13.43 -0.06 4.70
CA LYS A 129 -12.38 -0.84 4.02
C LYS A 129 -11.01 -0.58 4.62
N ASN A 130 -10.25 -1.62 4.85
CA ASN A 130 -8.84 -1.50 5.21
C ASN A 130 -7.98 -1.31 3.97
N PHE A 131 -6.81 -0.71 4.13
CA PHE A 131 -5.74 -0.68 3.14
C PHE A 131 -4.38 -0.76 3.85
N VAL A 132 -3.43 -1.42 3.20
CA VAL A 132 -2.12 -1.71 3.79
C VAL A 132 -1.15 -0.56 3.53
N TYR A 133 -1.16 0.03 2.33
CA TYR A 133 -0.17 1.03 1.97
C TYR A 133 -0.73 2.29 1.30
N VAL A 134 -1.87 2.25 0.59
CA VAL A 134 -2.38 3.46 -0.09
C VAL A 134 -3.88 3.47 -0.33
N ALA A 135 -4.49 4.64 -0.07
CA ALA A 135 -5.81 5.00 -0.57
C ALA A 135 -5.68 6.24 -1.46
N ALA A 136 -6.30 6.23 -2.65
CA ALA A 136 -6.19 7.33 -3.61
C ALA A 136 -7.47 7.54 -4.40
N PHE A 137 -7.67 8.78 -4.89
CA PHE A 137 -8.74 9.14 -5.82
C PHE A 137 -8.25 10.02 -6.96
N GLY A 138 -9.05 10.08 -8.01
CA GLY A 138 -8.86 10.99 -9.13
C GLY A 138 -7.90 10.47 -10.20
N MET A 139 -7.11 11.34 -10.78
CA MET A 139 -6.16 10.98 -11.84
C MET A 139 -5.21 9.89 -11.34
N PHE A 140 -5.09 8.79 -12.07
CA PHE A 140 -4.30 7.58 -11.75
C PHE A 140 -4.99 6.56 -10.82
N SER A 141 -6.19 6.81 -10.30
CA SER A 141 -6.96 5.83 -9.52
C SER A 141 -7.82 4.92 -10.37
N ASP A 142 -8.04 5.25 -11.65
CA ASP A 142 -8.82 4.42 -12.56
C ASP A 142 -8.04 3.15 -12.93
N THR A 143 -8.61 1.99 -12.66
CA THR A 143 -8.03 0.67 -12.91
C THR A 143 -7.60 0.45 -14.37
N SER A 144 -8.08 1.28 -15.29
CA SER A 144 -7.73 1.26 -16.72
C SER A 144 -6.41 1.98 -17.04
N TYR A 145 -5.88 2.82 -16.16
CA TYR A 145 -4.69 3.65 -16.40
C TYR A 145 -3.55 3.44 -15.38
N ALA A 146 -3.80 2.75 -14.28
CA ALA A 146 -2.86 2.58 -13.18
C ALA A 146 -1.99 1.32 -13.33
N THR A 147 -1.21 1.23 -14.40
CA THR A 147 0.00 0.41 -14.34
C THR A 147 1.17 1.32 -13.96
N PRO A 148 1.99 0.98 -12.95
CA PRO A 148 3.18 1.74 -12.56
C PRO A 148 4.14 2.05 -13.72
N GLN A 149 4.13 1.19 -14.76
CA GLN A 149 4.87 1.43 -16.00
C GLN A 149 4.34 2.65 -16.78
N ASN A 150 3.04 2.92 -16.76
CA ASN A 150 2.48 4.08 -17.46
C ASN A 150 2.82 5.38 -16.73
N MET A 151 2.88 5.40 -15.40
CA MET A 151 3.31 6.57 -14.64
C MET A 151 4.78 6.91 -14.90
N LYS A 152 5.68 5.92 -14.91
CA LYS A 152 7.10 6.14 -15.29
C LYS A 152 7.25 6.67 -16.72
N ASN A 153 6.39 6.24 -17.65
CA ASN A 153 6.40 6.69 -19.03
C ASN A 153 5.78 8.09 -19.22
N ILE A 154 4.78 8.46 -18.41
CA ILE A 154 4.15 9.80 -18.46
C ILE A 154 5.12 10.89 -17.98
N PHE A 155 5.91 10.62 -16.93
CA PHE A 155 6.83 11.60 -16.36
C PHE A 155 8.29 11.46 -16.85
N GLY A 156 8.63 10.35 -17.54
CA GLY A 156 9.99 10.06 -18.02
C GLY A 156 10.47 10.90 -19.22
N HIS A 157 9.58 11.57 -19.96
CA HIS A 157 9.93 12.40 -21.09
C HIS A 157 9.09 13.68 -21.14
N ALA A 158 9.75 14.85 -21.09
CA ALA A 158 9.13 16.17 -21.18
C ALA A 158 8.20 16.35 -22.43
N ALA A 159 8.44 15.61 -23.52
CA ALA A 159 7.61 15.61 -24.71
C ALA A 159 6.22 14.99 -24.48
N TYR A 160 6.09 13.97 -23.58
CA TYR A 160 4.81 13.39 -23.21
C TYR A 160 4.00 14.30 -22.28
N VAL A 161 4.67 15.12 -21.46
CA VAL A 161 4.03 16.14 -20.63
C VAL A 161 3.28 17.16 -21.52
N LEU A 162 3.83 17.57 -22.64
CA LEU A 162 3.18 18.50 -23.58
C LEU A 162 1.99 17.85 -24.31
N GLN A 163 2.02 16.55 -24.58
CA GLN A 163 0.88 15.81 -25.14
C GLN A 163 -0.18 15.54 -24.05
N GLY A 164 0.24 15.33 -22.80
CA GLY A 164 -0.63 15.21 -21.63
C GLY A 164 -1.44 16.49 -21.33
N ILE A 165 -0.94 17.68 -21.67
CA ILE A 165 -1.66 18.96 -21.47
C ILE A 165 -3.03 18.95 -22.17
N LYS A 166 -3.15 18.38 -23.37
CA LYS A 166 -4.43 18.24 -24.07
C LYS A 166 -5.37 17.22 -23.40
N SER A 167 -4.82 16.23 -22.71
CA SER A 167 -5.58 15.26 -21.92
C SER A 167 -6.04 15.82 -20.58
N LEU A 168 -5.30 16.76 -19.99
CA LEU A 168 -5.60 17.36 -18.67
C LEU A 168 -6.87 18.21 -18.68
N ALA A 169 -7.28 18.74 -19.83
CA ALA A 169 -8.56 19.45 -19.96
C ALA A 169 -9.80 18.56 -19.70
N ASN A 170 -9.62 17.24 -19.70
CA ASN A 170 -10.68 16.25 -19.46
C ASN A 170 -10.48 15.44 -18.16
N VAL A 171 -9.53 15.82 -17.31
CA VAL A 171 -9.36 15.15 -16.02
C VAL A 171 -10.49 15.58 -15.09
N PRO A 172 -11.25 14.65 -14.51
CA PRO A 172 -12.27 14.96 -13.53
C PRO A 172 -11.67 15.72 -12.36
N SER A 173 -12.34 16.78 -11.94
CA SER A 173 -11.98 17.51 -10.72
C SER A 173 -13.12 17.42 -9.73
N TYR A 174 -12.77 17.36 -8.46
CA TYR A 174 -13.70 17.16 -7.37
C TYR A 174 -13.63 18.36 -6.43
N LYS A 175 -14.75 19.06 -6.27
CA LYS A 175 -14.88 20.08 -5.25
C LYS A 175 -15.17 19.42 -3.93
N MET A 176 -14.33 19.71 -2.95
CA MET A 176 -14.46 19.11 -1.63
C MET A 176 -13.84 19.98 -0.54
N LYS A 177 -14.33 19.74 0.66
CA LYS A 177 -13.70 20.16 1.90
C LYS A 177 -12.87 19.00 2.44
N VAL A 178 -11.63 19.26 2.77
CA VAL A 178 -10.72 18.29 3.38
C VAL A 178 -10.38 18.75 4.78
N THR A 179 -10.61 17.89 5.76
CA THR A 179 -10.26 18.12 7.16
C THR A 179 -9.09 17.20 7.54
N ILE A 180 -7.97 17.78 7.88
CA ILE A 180 -6.72 17.10 8.23
C ILE A 180 -6.44 17.34 9.71
N ASP A 181 -6.62 16.34 10.55
CA ASP A 181 -6.49 16.42 12.02
C ASP A 181 -7.25 17.59 12.67
N GLY A 182 -8.30 18.08 12.01
CA GLY A 182 -9.12 19.19 12.48
C GLY A 182 -8.94 20.48 11.69
N ASP A 183 -7.87 20.63 10.94
CA ASP A 183 -7.65 21.78 10.06
C ASP A 183 -8.43 21.61 8.76
N GLU A 184 -9.28 22.58 8.46
CA GLU A 184 -10.14 22.54 7.27
C GLU A 184 -9.56 23.33 6.11
N GLN A 185 -9.63 22.75 4.93
CA GLN A 185 -9.33 23.43 3.69
C GLN A 185 -10.32 23.04 2.59
N GLU A 186 -10.73 24.03 1.82
CA GLU A 186 -11.62 23.84 0.67
C GLU A 186 -10.83 23.98 -0.62
N GLY A 187 -11.24 23.22 -1.63
CA GLY A 187 -10.62 23.30 -2.93
C GLY A 187 -11.25 22.39 -3.96
N GLU A 188 -10.68 22.50 -5.14
CA GLU A 188 -11.00 21.63 -6.26
C GLU A 188 -9.75 20.82 -6.61
N PHE A 189 -9.86 19.50 -6.51
CA PHE A 189 -8.73 18.59 -6.62
C PHE A 189 -8.93 17.59 -7.74
N ILE A 190 -7.85 17.29 -8.45
CA ILE A 190 -7.82 16.27 -9.52
C ILE A 190 -7.22 14.95 -9.05
N PHE A 191 -6.53 14.96 -7.92
CA PHE A 191 -5.89 13.79 -7.33
C PHE A 191 -5.74 13.98 -5.83
N GLY A 192 -5.91 12.90 -5.09
CA GLY A 192 -5.58 12.80 -3.68
C GLY A 192 -5.08 11.40 -3.34
N MET A 193 -4.10 11.36 -2.46
CA MET A 193 -3.50 10.13 -1.97
C MET A 193 -3.21 10.25 -0.48
N VAL A 194 -3.48 9.19 0.25
CA VAL A 194 -3.11 8.99 1.65
C VAL A 194 -2.41 7.65 1.74
N SER A 195 -1.22 7.62 2.28
CA SER A 195 -0.34 6.45 2.23
C SER A 195 0.38 6.23 3.55
N ASN A 196 0.61 4.98 3.88
CA ASN A 196 1.57 4.51 4.89
C ASN A 196 2.70 3.79 4.14
N SER A 197 3.46 4.51 3.30
CA SER A 197 4.49 3.91 2.47
C SER A 197 5.55 4.92 2.03
N VAL A 198 6.81 4.50 2.00
CA VAL A 198 7.96 5.31 1.55
C VAL A 198 7.89 5.62 0.05
N SER A 199 7.15 4.81 -0.71
CA SER A 199 7.06 4.93 -2.16
C SER A 199 5.69 4.49 -2.64
N VAL A 200 4.99 5.37 -3.34
CA VAL A 200 3.73 5.06 -4.01
C VAL A 200 3.89 5.30 -5.50
N GLY A 201 3.56 4.29 -6.31
CA GLY A 201 3.69 4.38 -7.76
C GLY A 201 5.11 4.64 -8.27
N GLY A 202 6.14 4.36 -7.48
CA GLY A 202 7.54 4.60 -7.80
C GLY A 202 8.04 6.02 -7.53
N PHE A 203 7.22 6.89 -6.92
CA PHE A 203 7.61 8.24 -6.50
C PHE A 203 8.08 8.23 -5.04
N LYS A 204 9.39 8.22 -4.83
CA LYS A 204 10.02 8.36 -3.50
C LYS A 204 10.00 9.79 -2.96
N SER A 205 9.78 10.79 -3.83
CA SER A 205 9.87 12.20 -3.49
C SER A 205 8.54 12.83 -3.03
N ILE A 206 7.41 12.13 -3.19
CA ILE A 206 6.10 12.63 -2.76
C ILE A 206 5.95 12.47 -1.25
N THR A 207 6.45 11.36 -0.72
CA THR A 207 6.53 11.12 0.72
C THR A 207 7.84 11.73 1.23
N ARG A 208 7.77 12.54 2.28
CA ARG A 208 8.97 13.14 2.90
C ARG A 208 9.92 12.04 3.35
N LYS A 209 11.23 12.35 3.40
CA LYS A 209 12.22 11.48 4.04
C LYS A 209 11.75 11.16 5.46
N GLY A 210 11.71 9.88 5.83
CA GLY A 210 11.37 9.45 7.18
C GLY A 210 9.91 9.01 7.35
N VAL A 211 9.36 8.25 6.39
CA VAL A 211 8.12 7.48 6.63
C VAL A 211 8.45 6.38 7.61
N GLU A 212 7.75 6.38 8.73
CA GLU A 212 7.80 5.33 9.73
C GLU A 212 6.49 4.55 9.66
N PHE A 213 6.57 3.23 9.65
CA PHE A 213 5.38 2.38 9.49
C PHE A 213 4.59 2.18 10.78
N ASP A 214 5.03 2.74 11.91
CA ASP A 214 4.47 2.51 13.25
C ASP A 214 4.26 3.78 14.08
N ASP A 215 4.43 4.97 13.48
CA ASP A 215 4.33 6.26 14.17
C ASP A 215 2.88 6.77 14.33
N GLY A 216 1.94 6.14 13.67
CA GLY A 216 0.52 6.51 13.70
C GLY A 216 0.18 7.65 12.76
N LEU A 217 0.98 7.94 11.76
CA LEU A 217 0.75 9.00 10.78
C LEU A 217 0.68 8.46 9.36
N PHE A 218 -0.19 9.06 8.57
CA PHE A 218 -0.17 8.93 7.12
C PHE A 218 0.58 10.09 6.48
N GLU A 219 1.22 9.82 5.36
CA GLU A 219 1.61 10.82 4.40
C GLU A 219 0.49 11.04 3.38
N GLY A 220 0.12 12.31 3.19
CA GLY A 220 -0.91 12.66 2.23
C GLY A 220 -0.45 13.70 1.22
N VAL A 221 -1.00 13.59 0.01
CA VAL A 221 -0.80 14.54 -1.08
C VAL A 221 -2.11 14.82 -1.79
N LEU A 222 -2.41 16.09 -1.98
CA LEU A 222 -3.55 16.53 -2.79
C LEU A 222 -3.03 17.42 -3.92
N ILE A 223 -3.46 17.17 -5.15
CA ILE A 223 -3.15 18.00 -6.31
C ILE A 223 -4.39 18.78 -6.70
N ARG A 224 -4.27 20.11 -6.66
CA ARG A 224 -5.36 21.02 -7.05
C ARG A 224 -5.57 21.02 -8.56
N THR A 225 -6.76 21.41 -8.98
CA THR A 225 -7.09 21.59 -10.41
C THR A 225 -6.10 22.53 -11.07
N MET A 226 -5.47 22.06 -12.14
CA MET A 226 -4.52 22.82 -12.93
C MET A 226 -5.27 23.62 -13.99
N LYS A 227 -5.13 24.95 -13.96
CA LYS A 227 -5.82 25.87 -14.89
C LYS A 227 -4.89 26.39 -15.99
N THR A 228 -3.58 26.30 -15.78
CA THR A 228 -2.56 26.83 -16.68
C THR A 228 -1.42 25.84 -16.92
N PRO A 229 -0.69 25.92 -18.05
CA PRO A 229 0.52 25.12 -18.26
C PRO A 229 1.58 25.32 -17.14
N ALA A 230 1.63 26.52 -16.54
CA ALA A 230 2.54 26.81 -15.42
C ALA A 230 2.15 26.05 -14.14
N ASP A 231 0.87 25.71 -13.95
CA ASP A 231 0.43 24.88 -12.83
C ASP A 231 0.95 23.46 -13.00
N LEU A 232 0.85 22.92 -14.23
CA LEU A 232 1.40 21.59 -14.54
C LEU A 232 2.92 21.54 -14.32
N GLU A 233 3.66 22.55 -14.81
CA GLU A 233 5.11 22.61 -14.61
C GLU A 233 5.46 22.58 -13.11
N ARG A 234 4.72 23.31 -12.28
CA ARG A 234 4.92 23.32 -10.82
C ARG A 234 4.66 21.95 -10.19
N VAL A 235 3.56 21.29 -10.58
CA VAL A 235 3.24 19.95 -10.09
C VAL A 235 4.32 18.94 -10.49
N VAL A 236 4.72 18.93 -11.76
CA VAL A 236 5.79 18.04 -12.25
C VAL A 236 7.10 18.30 -11.53
N ARG A 237 7.46 19.57 -11.33
CA ARG A 237 8.67 19.93 -10.55
C ARG A 237 8.57 19.40 -9.12
N ALA A 238 7.45 19.64 -8.44
CA ALA A 238 7.23 19.17 -7.07
C ALA A 238 7.34 17.63 -6.95
N LEU A 239 6.77 16.90 -7.92
CA LEU A 239 6.85 15.43 -7.97
C LEU A 239 8.29 14.93 -8.19
N LEU A 240 9.11 15.68 -8.94
CA LEU A 240 10.49 15.27 -9.24
C LEU A 240 11.48 15.68 -8.15
N THR A 241 11.26 16.82 -7.50
CA THR A 241 12.23 17.41 -6.55
C THR A 241 11.81 17.26 -5.09
N GLY A 242 10.54 16.92 -4.83
CA GLY A 242 9.96 16.95 -3.48
C GLY A 242 9.67 18.37 -2.96
N ASP A 243 9.89 19.40 -3.80
CA ASP A 243 9.66 20.81 -3.44
C ASP A 243 8.19 21.19 -3.69
N VAL A 244 7.37 21.00 -2.67
CA VAL A 244 5.92 21.16 -2.75
C VAL A 244 5.53 22.65 -2.72
N ASN A 245 4.82 23.10 -3.75
CA ASN A 245 4.23 24.43 -3.81
C ASN A 245 2.75 24.37 -3.40
N GLU A 246 2.40 24.95 -2.26
CA GLU A 246 1.06 24.92 -1.65
C GLU A 246 -0.08 25.42 -2.57
N ARG A 247 0.23 26.23 -3.59
CA ARG A 247 -0.77 26.70 -4.56
C ARG A 247 -1.27 25.58 -5.48
N SER A 248 -0.43 24.62 -5.81
CA SER A 248 -0.73 23.54 -6.75
C SER A 248 -0.87 22.17 -6.07
N MET A 249 -0.23 22.02 -4.92
CA MET A 249 -0.15 20.75 -4.20
C MET A 249 -0.16 20.99 -2.70
N VAL A 250 -0.88 20.14 -1.96
CA VAL A 250 -0.86 20.11 -0.50
C VAL A 250 -0.24 18.80 -0.07
N SER A 251 0.81 18.85 0.73
CA SER A 251 1.43 17.69 1.37
C SER A 251 1.26 17.80 2.88
N PHE A 252 0.86 16.71 3.52
CA PHE A 252 0.59 16.67 4.95
C PHE A 252 0.98 15.33 5.56
N ARG A 253 1.10 15.33 6.89
CA ARG A 253 1.11 14.12 7.73
C ARG A 253 -0.07 14.23 8.70
N ALA A 254 -0.80 13.14 8.90
CA ALA A 254 -2.01 13.17 9.72
C ALA A 254 -2.38 11.80 10.28
N HIS A 255 -3.05 11.83 11.45
CA HIS A 255 -3.66 10.63 12.04
C HIS A 255 -5.00 10.29 11.39
N ARG A 256 -5.70 11.30 10.89
CA ARG A 256 -7.03 11.15 10.27
C ARG A 256 -7.26 12.23 9.24
N VAL A 257 -7.92 11.83 8.17
CA VAL A 257 -8.32 12.76 7.11
C VAL A 257 -9.78 12.52 6.76
N LYS A 258 -10.54 13.59 6.64
CA LYS A 258 -11.93 13.52 6.17
C LYS A 258 -12.07 14.32 4.88
N PHE A 259 -12.76 13.73 3.92
CA PHE A 259 -13.11 14.35 2.64
C PHE A 259 -14.63 14.47 2.54
N ASP A 260 -15.13 15.69 2.39
CA ASP A 260 -16.55 15.98 2.14
C ASP A 260 -16.67 16.56 0.73
N ALA A 261 -17.08 15.75 -0.24
CA ALA A 261 -17.18 16.12 -1.64
C ALA A 261 -18.61 16.49 -2.05
N GLU A 262 -18.75 17.42 -3.02
CA GLU A 262 -20.05 17.77 -3.60
C GLU A 262 -20.69 16.58 -4.34
N ASP A 263 -19.86 15.85 -5.11
CA ASP A 263 -20.26 14.67 -5.88
C ASP A 263 -19.52 13.42 -5.37
N PRO A 264 -20.07 12.21 -5.61
CA PRO A 264 -19.38 10.97 -5.25
C PRO A 264 -18.01 10.88 -5.89
N VAL A 265 -17.02 10.43 -5.12
CA VAL A 265 -15.62 10.25 -5.55
C VAL A 265 -15.29 8.77 -5.51
N ALA A 266 -14.83 8.23 -6.63
CA ALA A 266 -14.33 6.86 -6.69
C ALA A 266 -12.93 6.79 -6.10
N TRP A 267 -12.73 5.87 -5.18
CA TRP A 267 -11.48 5.61 -4.49
C TRP A 267 -10.87 4.28 -4.89
N THR A 268 -9.57 4.18 -4.79
CA THR A 268 -8.83 2.92 -4.82
C THR A 268 -8.13 2.70 -3.48
N CYS A 269 -8.07 1.44 -3.05
CA CYS A 269 -7.30 0.98 -1.91
C CYS A 269 -6.34 -0.10 -2.40
N ASP A 270 -5.04 0.08 -2.21
CA ASP A 270 -3.99 -0.86 -2.62
C ASP A 270 -4.09 -1.30 -4.10
N GLY A 271 -4.56 -0.38 -4.97
CA GLY A 271 -4.73 -0.60 -6.40
C GLY A 271 -6.05 -1.27 -6.81
N GLU A 272 -6.93 -1.59 -5.87
CA GLU A 272 -8.26 -2.15 -6.14
C GLU A 272 -9.36 -1.12 -5.87
N PHE A 273 -10.58 -1.35 -6.39
CA PHE A 273 -11.70 -0.44 -6.19
C PHE A 273 -12.09 -0.34 -4.71
N GLY A 274 -11.89 0.84 -4.14
CA GLY A 274 -12.14 1.17 -2.73
C GLY A 274 -13.59 1.55 -2.41
N GLY A 275 -14.38 1.89 -3.41
CA GLY A 275 -15.75 2.38 -3.27
C GLY A 275 -15.93 3.78 -3.85
N GLU A 276 -17.17 4.27 -3.84
CA GLU A 276 -17.52 5.60 -4.32
C GLU A 276 -18.35 6.33 -3.27
N TYR A 277 -17.85 7.49 -2.79
CA TYR A 277 -18.41 8.16 -1.61
C TYR A 277 -18.43 9.68 -1.77
N LYS A 278 -19.43 10.34 -1.18
CA LYS A 278 -19.42 11.80 -0.94
C LYS A 278 -18.66 12.16 0.33
N GLU A 279 -18.81 11.35 1.36
CA GLU A 279 -18.07 11.48 2.61
C GLU A 279 -17.10 10.30 2.74
N THR A 280 -15.80 10.61 2.84
CA THR A 280 -14.74 9.61 3.04
C THR A 280 -13.99 9.96 4.32
N LYS A 281 -13.84 8.97 5.19
CA LYS A 281 -13.05 9.07 6.41
C LYS A 281 -11.89 8.10 6.32
N ILE A 282 -10.68 8.62 6.49
CA ILE A 282 -9.47 7.81 6.55
C ILE A 282 -8.93 7.88 7.97
N HIS A 283 -8.70 6.71 8.57
CA HIS A 283 -8.14 6.55 9.91
C HIS A 283 -6.97 5.60 9.90
N ILE A 284 -5.98 5.86 10.77
CA ILE A 284 -4.88 4.96 11.02
C ILE A 284 -5.17 4.10 12.25
N HIS A 285 -4.96 2.80 12.10
CA HIS A 285 -4.99 1.83 13.19
C HIS A 285 -3.56 1.54 13.57
N ARG A 286 -3.13 2.15 14.65
CA ARG A 286 -1.75 2.16 15.06
C ARG A 286 -1.28 0.78 15.51
N ARG A 287 -0.12 0.33 14.98
CA ARG A 287 0.51 -0.95 15.33
C ARG A 287 -0.49 -2.11 15.26
N ALA A 288 -1.25 -2.15 14.19
CA ALA A 288 -2.39 -3.05 14.06
C ALA A 288 -1.99 -4.49 13.76
N ILE A 289 -0.85 -4.71 13.11
CA ILE A 289 -0.36 -6.01 12.69
C ILE A 289 1.13 -6.13 13.01
N ASP A 290 1.54 -7.30 13.48
CA ASP A 290 2.93 -7.66 13.71
C ASP A 290 3.48 -8.40 12.50
N LEU A 291 4.27 -7.72 11.66
CA LEU A 291 4.85 -8.25 10.43
C LEU A 291 6.24 -8.84 10.69
N LEU A 292 6.53 -10.01 10.13
CA LEU A 292 7.84 -10.66 10.20
C LEU A 292 8.74 -10.12 9.09
N VAL A 293 9.54 -9.10 9.41
CA VAL A 293 10.52 -8.47 8.53
C VAL A 293 11.81 -8.18 9.27
N VAL A 294 12.93 -8.21 8.57
CA VAL A 294 14.21 -7.76 9.13
C VAL A 294 14.28 -6.25 8.95
N GLN A 295 14.38 -5.52 10.05
CA GLN A 295 14.67 -4.08 10.03
C GLN A 295 16.18 -3.91 9.86
N GLU A 296 16.60 -3.18 8.82
CA GLU A 296 17.99 -2.72 8.76
C GLU A 296 18.22 -1.74 9.92
N SER A 297 19.13 -2.07 10.81
CA SER A 297 19.52 -1.15 11.88
C SER A 297 20.24 0.04 11.26
N GLU A 298 19.90 1.29 11.64
CA GLU A 298 20.53 2.54 11.19
C GLU A 298 22.05 2.63 11.44
N GLN A 299 22.72 1.52 11.75
CA GLN A 299 24.14 1.48 12.11
C GLN A 299 25.11 1.24 10.95
N ASP A 300 24.62 0.95 9.72
CA ASP A 300 25.49 0.66 8.59
C ASP A 300 25.73 1.85 7.62
N GLU A 301 25.18 3.04 7.88
CA GLU A 301 25.47 4.26 7.09
C GLU A 301 26.69 5.08 7.55
N VAL A 302 27.54 4.54 8.37
CA VAL A 302 28.79 5.24 8.77
C VAL A 302 30.00 4.39 8.41
N ILE A 303 30.22 4.11 7.13
CA ILE A 303 31.56 3.81 6.54
C ILE A 303 31.41 3.83 5.02
N GLU A 304 31.54 5.01 4.37
CA GLU A 304 32.39 5.21 3.18
C GLU A 304 32.57 6.73 2.93
#